data_d9644edc4cacfc9df62252f5e7694724
#
_entry.id   d9644edc4cacfc9df62252f5e7694724
#
_cell.length_a   1.000
_cell.length_b   1.000
_cell.length_c   1.000
_cell.angle_alpha   90.00
_cell.angle_beta   90.00
_cell.angle_gamma   90.00
#
_symmetry.space_group_name_H-M   'P 1'
#
loop_
_entity.id
_entity.type
_entity.pdbx_description
1 polymer ?
#
loop_
_entity_poly.entity_id
_entity_poly.type
_entity_poly.pdbx_seq_one_letter_code
_entity_poly.pdbx_strand_id
1 'polypeptide(L)'
;MDLFEYAKSKTLDRESPLASRLRPTTLDEVVGQEHIVGKDKLLYRAIKADKLTSVIFYGPPGTGKTTLAKVIANTTSANFTQINATVAGKKDMEQVVQEAQNNLGMYGRKTILFIDEIHRFNKGQQDYLLPFVEDGTIILIGATTENPYFEVNGALLSRSIIFELKSLSTENIRTLLLRAVNDCDRGMGNYGAMIDNDALDFLADMAGGDARSALNAVELGILTTPKSTDGHIHLTLEVASECIQKRVVQYDKKGDNHYDIISAFIKSMRGSDPDAAVYYLAKMLYAGEDIKFIARRIMILASEDIGNADPQALSVAVAAAQAVERVGMPESQIILSQAVTYMACAPKSNSAVNAIFAAMDSVKRTRTTVPVHLQDAHYGGHEKLGKGIGYKYAHSYPNHYVDQQYLPDEIQGERFYEPGDLGYEKEIKAYMHRIKGRE
;
A
#
# COMPACT_ATOMS: atom_id res chain seq x y z
N MET A 1 -1.14 1.57 -44.64
CA MET A 1 -2.39 1.25 -43.93
C MET A 1 -3.37 0.74 -44.96
N ASP A 2 -3.69 -0.54 -44.91
CA ASP A 2 -4.65 -1.16 -45.84
C ASP A 2 -6.08 -0.69 -45.48
N LEU A 3 -6.97 -0.65 -46.50
CA LEU A 3 -8.37 -0.23 -46.34
C LEU A 3 -9.09 -1.05 -45.26
N PHE A 4 -8.75 -2.31 -45.14
CA PHE A 4 -9.25 -3.21 -44.09
C PHE A 4 -8.73 -2.86 -42.69
N GLU A 5 -7.46 -2.44 -42.57
CA GLU A 5 -6.90 -1.96 -41.28
C GLU A 5 -7.57 -0.65 -40.87
N TYR A 6 -7.82 0.25 -41.81
CA TYR A 6 -8.54 1.50 -41.55
C TYR A 6 -10.01 1.27 -41.14
N ALA A 7 -10.72 0.37 -41.85
CA ALA A 7 -12.08 -0.01 -41.48
C ALA A 7 -12.13 -0.69 -40.09
N LYS A 8 -11.19 -1.59 -39.82
CA LYS A 8 -11.05 -2.27 -38.54
C LYS A 8 -10.74 -1.30 -37.38
N SER A 9 -9.88 -0.31 -37.60
CA SER A 9 -9.59 0.70 -36.59
C SER A 9 -10.81 1.56 -36.28
N LYS A 10 -11.56 2.00 -37.30
CA LYS A 10 -12.81 2.76 -37.11
C LYS A 10 -13.90 1.97 -36.39
N THR A 11 -14.04 0.68 -36.67
CA THR A 11 -15.03 -0.17 -36.02
C THR A 11 -14.60 -0.41 -34.57
N LEU A 12 -13.32 -0.71 -34.32
CA LEU A 12 -12.76 -0.87 -32.98
C LEU A 12 -12.90 0.41 -32.13
N ASP A 13 -12.71 1.59 -32.72
CA ASP A 13 -12.88 2.87 -32.04
C ASP A 13 -14.33 3.11 -31.62
N ARG A 14 -15.32 2.70 -32.42
CA ARG A 14 -16.74 2.82 -32.09
C ARG A 14 -17.24 1.77 -31.09
N GLU A 15 -16.70 0.57 -31.14
CA GLU A 15 -17.09 -0.55 -30.27
C GLU A 15 -16.27 -0.60 -28.97
N SER A 16 -15.25 0.26 -28.82
CA SER A 16 -14.47 0.31 -27.59
C SER A 16 -15.30 0.84 -26.41
N PRO A 17 -15.07 0.37 -25.17
CA PRO A 17 -15.79 0.83 -24.00
C PRO A 17 -15.81 2.36 -23.87
N LEU A 18 -16.93 2.94 -23.43
CA LEU A 18 -17.11 4.38 -23.27
C LEU A 18 -15.98 5.06 -22.49
N ALA A 19 -15.51 4.43 -21.42
CA ALA A 19 -14.36 4.87 -20.64
C ALA A 19 -13.07 4.97 -21.48
N SER A 20 -12.96 4.26 -22.59
CA SER A 20 -11.83 4.33 -23.51
C SER A 20 -12.02 5.43 -24.56
N ARG A 21 -13.23 5.56 -25.11
CA ARG A 21 -13.58 6.57 -26.12
C ARG A 21 -13.49 7.99 -25.58
N LEU A 22 -13.96 8.21 -24.35
CA LEU A 22 -13.98 9.52 -23.68
C LEU A 22 -12.64 9.92 -23.06
N ARG A 23 -11.57 9.16 -23.28
CA ARG A 23 -10.25 9.58 -22.78
C ARG A 23 -9.85 10.94 -23.30
N PRO A 24 -9.41 11.87 -22.43
CA PRO A 24 -8.82 13.12 -22.83
C PRO A 24 -7.70 12.93 -23.85
N THR A 25 -7.67 13.80 -24.85
CA THR A 25 -6.60 13.87 -25.86
C THR A 25 -5.64 15.01 -25.59
N THR A 26 -6.08 16.01 -24.85
CA THR A 26 -5.30 17.19 -24.45
C THR A 26 -5.29 17.36 -22.92
N LEU A 27 -4.35 18.14 -22.42
CA LEU A 27 -4.28 18.46 -20.99
C LEU A 27 -5.50 19.22 -20.47
N ASP A 28 -6.08 20.08 -21.32
CA ASP A 28 -7.23 20.92 -20.96
C ASP A 28 -8.53 20.10 -20.85
N GLU A 29 -8.58 18.90 -21.44
CA GLU A 29 -9.71 17.97 -21.31
C GLU A 29 -9.67 17.13 -20.03
N VAL A 30 -8.52 17.08 -19.34
CA VAL A 30 -8.35 16.29 -18.11
C VAL A 30 -9.22 16.89 -17.02
N VAL A 31 -10.08 16.07 -16.43
CA VAL A 31 -10.95 16.45 -15.30
C VAL A 31 -10.32 15.98 -14.02
N GLY A 32 -10.22 16.87 -13.04
CA GLY A 32 -9.55 16.63 -11.79
C GLY A 32 -8.03 16.65 -11.91
N GLN A 33 -7.32 16.37 -10.81
CA GLN A 33 -5.86 16.36 -10.73
C GLN A 33 -5.20 17.74 -10.93
N GLU A 34 -5.91 18.83 -10.65
CA GLU A 34 -5.43 20.22 -10.83
C GLU A 34 -4.13 20.49 -10.08
N HIS A 35 -3.90 19.76 -8.97
CA HIS A 35 -2.68 19.84 -8.19
C HIS A 35 -1.43 19.32 -8.95
N ILE A 36 -1.62 18.55 -10.03
CA ILE A 36 -0.55 18.02 -10.90
C ILE A 36 -0.56 18.70 -12.26
N VAL A 37 -1.73 18.81 -12.91
CA VAL A 37 -1.87 19.25 -14.30
C VAL A 37 -2.36 20.69 -14.46
N GLY A 38 -2.52 21.44 -13.37
CA GLY A 38 -2.83 22.87 -13.42
C GLY A 38 -1.78 23.64 -14.23
N LYS A 39 -2.16 24.73 -14.91
CA LYS A 39 -1.29 25.49 -15.85
C LYS A 39 -0.01 26.03 -15.20
N ASP A 40 -0.03 26.25 -13.91
CA ASP A 40 1.11 26.70 -13.08
C ASP A 40 2.00 25.56 -12.56
N LYS A 41 1.56 24.29 -12.70
CA LYS A 41 2.24 23.14 -12.13
C LYS A 41 3.42 22.64 -12.97
N LEU A 42 4.35 22.01 -12.27
CA LEU A 42 5.60 21.52 -12.87
C LEU A 42 5.35 20.61 -14.08
N LEU A 43 4.45 19.62 -13.95
CA LEU A 43 4.19 18.67 -15.00
C LEU A 43 3.63 19.35 -16.25
N TYR A 44 2.65 20.26 -16.10
CA TYR A 44 2.08 20.99 -17.22
C TYR A 44 3.16 21.79 -17.96
N ARG A 45 4.00 22.53 -17.25
CA ARG A 45 5.09 23.33 -17.84
C ARG A 45 6.14 22.45 -18.53
N ALA A 46 6.51 21.32 -17.94
CA ALA A 46 7.46 20.37 -18.53
C ALA A 46 6.95 19.76 -19.83
N ILE A 47 5.65 19.41 -19.90
CA ILE A 47 5.01 18.89 -21.10
C ILE A 47 4.97 19.97 -22.20
N LYS A 48 4.53 21.18 -21.87
CA LYS A 48 4.46 22.29 -22.83
C LYS A 48 5.82 22.72 -23.38
N ALA A 49 6.88 22.58 -22.58
CA ALA A 49 8.25 22.88 -23.00
C ALA A 49 8.95 21.73 -23.72
N ASP A 50 8.29 20.57 -23.89
CA ASP A 50 8.88 19.32 -24.42
C ASP A 50 10.17 18.92 -23.68
N LYS A 51 10.19 19.12 -22.35
CA LYS A 51 11.29 18.84 -21.43
C LYS A 51 10.89 17.86 -20.34
N LEU A 52 10.10 16.88 -20.71
CA LEU A 52 9.67 15.85 -19.77
C LEU A 52 10.87 14.99 -19.34
N THR A 53 10.95 14.74 -18.05
CA THR A 53 11.81 13.72 -17.43
C THR A 53 10.99 12.49 -17.07
N SER A 54 11.63 11.42 -16.64
CA SER A 54 10.89 10.23 -16.18
C SER A 54 9.99 10.55 -15.00
N VAL A 55 8.80 9.94 -15.00
CA VAL A 55 7.76 10.16 -13.98
C VAL A 55 7.13 8.85 -13.53
N ILE A 56 6.71 8.81 -12.28
CA ILE A 56 5.90 7.71 -11.72
C ILE A 56 4.57 8.28 -11.27
N PHE A 57 3.48 7.79 -11.86
CA PHE A 57 2.12 8.09 -11.42
C PHE A 57 1.63 7.00 -10.49
N TYR A 58 1.24 7.35 -9.27
CA TYR A 58 0.62 6.39 -8.36
C TYR A 58 -0.70 6.94 -7.82
N GLY A 59 -1.55 6.03 -7.36
CA GLY A 59 -2.85 6.37 -6.79
C GLY A 59 -3.94 5.36 -7.16
N PRO A 60 -5.18 5.56 -6.67
CA PRO A 60 -6.29 4.61 -6.83
C PRO A 60 -6.61 4.29 -8.30
N PRO A 61 -7.26 3.15 -8.58
CA PRO A 61 -7.73 2.82 -9.94
C PRO A 61 -8.73 3.87 -10.44
N GLY A 62 -8.85 4.01 -11.76
CA GLY A 62 -9.81 4.93 -12.39
C GLY A 62 -9.52 6.42 -12.26
N THR A 63 -8.41 6.83 -11.64
CA THR A 63 -8.03 8.24 -11.43
C THR A 63 -7.35 8.91 -12.64
N GLY A 64 -7.08 8.15 -13.71
CA GLY A 64 -6.57 8.71 -14.97
C GLY A 64 -5.08 8.52 -15.23
N LYS A 65 -4.35 7.64 -14.51
CA LYS A 65 -2.91 7.39 -14.73
C LYS A 65 -2.55 7.09 -16.18
N THR A 66 -3.17 6.07 -16.77
CA THR A 66 -2.97 5.68 -18.17
C THR A 66 -3.44 6.77 -19.16
N THR A 67 -4.50 7.49 -18.80
CA THR A 67 -5.02 8.62 -19.57
C THR A 67 -3.99 9.74 -19.63
N LEU A 68 -3.44 10.13 -18.50
CA LEU A 68 -2.46 11.20 -18.42
C LEU A 68 -1.17 10.85 -19.19
N ALA A 69 -0.70 9.60 -19.13
CA ALA A 69 0.43 9.14 -19.93
C ALA A 69 0.18 9.29 -21.44
N LYS A 70 -1.04 8.98 -21.92
CA LYS A 70 -1.41 9.16 -23.33
C LYS A 70 -1.54 10.63 -23.73
N VAL A 71 -2.10 11.47 -22.87
CA VAL A 71 -2.17 12.92 -23.12
C VAL A 71 -0.76 13.53 -23.22
N ILE A 72 0.16 13.10 -22.35
CA ILE A 72 1.57 13.50 -22.42
C ILE A 72 2.17 13.09 -23.77
N ALA A 73 1.98 11.84 -24.16
CA ALA A 73 2.48 11.33 -25.44
C ALA A 73 1.94 12.12 -26.65
N ASN A 74 0.66 12.45 -26.65
CA ASN A 74 0.04 13.23 -27.72
C ASN A 74 0.51 14.70 -27.78
N THR A 75 1.03 15.21 -26.65
CA THR A 75 1.45 16.63 -26.57
C THR A 75 2.96 16.79 -26.81
N THR A 76 3.74 15.73 -26.73
CA THR A 76 5.19 15.75 -26.91
C THR A 76 5.59 15.23 -28.29
N SER A 77 6.83 15.53 -28.72
CA SER A 77 7.41 15.05 -30.00
C SER A 77 7.96 13.63 -29.91
N ALA A 78 7.93 12.99 -28.73
CA ALA A 78 8.51 11.66 -28.50
C ALA A 78 7.64 10.53 -29.08
N ASN A 79 8.30 9.42 -29.45
CA ASN A 79 7.58 8.19 -29.75
C ASN A 79 6.97 7.60 -28.49
N PHE A 80 5.78 7.02 -28.58
CA PHE A 80 5.10 6.42 -27.43
C PHE A 80 4.99 4.90 -27.60
N THR A 81 5.51 4.17 -26.62
CA THR A 81 5.37 2.73 -26.54
C THR A 81 4.80 2.36 -25.17
N GLN A 82 3.81 1.48 -25.15
CA GLN A 82 3.14 1.02 -23.95
C GLN A 82 3.43 -0.46 -23.69
N ILE A 83 3.81 -0.78 -22.46
CA ILE A 83 3.95 -2.15 -21.95
C ILE A 83 3.03 -2.32 -20.74
N ASN A 84 2.40 -3.49 -20.63
CA ASN A 84 1.70 -3.89 -19.43
C ASN A 84 2.58 -4.89 -18.65
N ALA A 85 3.01 -4.52 -17.45
CA ALA A 85 3.93 -5.32 -16.66
C ALA A 85 3.33 -6.66 -16.17
N THR A 86 2.00 -6.84 -16.26
CA THR A 86 1.36 -8.12 -15.90
C THR A 86 1.58 -9.22 -16.94
N VAL A 87 1.88 -8.84 -18.19
CA VAL A 87 1.98 -9.76 -19.33
C VAL A 87 3.39 -9.75 -19.94
N ALA A 88 4.04 -8.60 -19.92
CA ALA A 88 5.32 -8.39 -20.61
C ALA A 88 6.49 -9.13 -19.95
N GLY A 89 7.28 -9.80 -20.79
CA GLY A 89 8.51 -10.48 -20.40
C GLY A 89 9.77 -9.69 -20.76
N LYS A 90 10.95 -10.28 -20.50
CA LYS A 90 12.25 -9.67 -20.79
C LYS A 90 12.43 -9.36 -22.28
N LYS A 91 11.95 -10.24 -23.17
CA LYS A 91 12.04 -10.05 -24.63
C LYS A 91 11.30 -8.83 -25.12
N ASP A 92 10.10 -8.56 -24.56
CA ASP A 92 9.30 -7.40 -24.94
C ASP A 92 10.03 -6.10 -24.56
N MET A 93 10.70 -6.10 -23.40
CA MET A 93 11.50 -4.97 -22.94
C MET A 93 12.73 -4.75 -23.84
N GLU A 94 13.44 -5.83 -24.23
CA GLU A 94 14.59 -5.78 -25.12
C GLU A 94 14.21 -5.21 -26.49
N GLN A 95 13.05 -5.62 -27.03
CA GLN A 95 12.54 -5.10 -28.30
C GLN A 95 12.27 -3.59 -28.22
N VAL A 96 11.57 -3.15 -27.17
CA VAL A 96 11.24 -1.72 -26.99
C VAL A 96 12.49 -0.87 -26.82
N VAL A 97 13.48 -1.36 -26.08
CA VAL A 97 14.78 -0.67 -25.93
C VAL A 97 15.48 -0.55 -27.28
N GLN A 98 15.52 -1.62 -28.05
CA GLN A 98 16.14 -1.62 -29.39
C GLN A 98 15.44 -0.64 -30.35
N GLU A 99 14.10 -0.59 -30.32
CA GLU A 99 13.32 0.37 -31.09
C GLU A 99 13.59 1.81 -30.65
N ALA A 100 13.69 2.05 -29.32
CA ALA A 100 14.02 3.35 -28.77
C ALA A 100 15.40 3.85 -29.19
N GLN A 101 16.41 2.98 -29.16
CA GLN A 101 17.76 3.28 -29.63
C GLN A 101 17.78 3.60 -31.13
N ASN A 102 17.07 2.82 -31.94
CA ASN A 102 16.95 3.07 -33.37
C ASN A 102 16.28 4.41 -33.66
N ASN A 103 15.18 4.72 -32.94
CA ASN A 103 14.47 6.00 -33.09
C ASN A 103 15.34 7.21 -32.72
N LEU A 104 16.10 7.08 -31.65
CA LEU A 104 17.04 8.12 -31.22
C LEU A 104 18.18 8.30 -32.24
N GLY A 105 18.78 7.17 -32.70
CA GLY A 105 19.89 7.20 -33.63
C GLY A 105 19.54 7.68 -35.05
N MET A 106 18.39 7.24 -35.57
CA MET A 106 17.99 7.56 -36.96
C MET A 106 17.26 8.88 -37.09
N TYR A 107 16.44 9.23 -36.07
CA TYR A 107 15.49 10.38 -36.16
C TYR A 107 15.71 11.43 -35.08
N GLY A 108 16.66 11.22 -34.15
CA GLY A 108 16.85 12.11 -33.01
C GLY A 108 15.65 12.22 -32.07
N ARG A 109 14.72 11.24 -32.13
CA ARG A 109 13.47 11.25 -31.36
C ARG A 109 13.62 10.34 -30.13
N LYS A 110 13.33 10.88 -28.96
CA LYS A 110 13.22 10.12 -27.72
C LYS A 110 11.99 9.21 -27.71
N THR A 111 12.02 8.18 -26.91
CA THR A 111 10.88 7.29 -26.72
C THR A 111 10.35 7.41 -25.31
N ILE A 112 9.06 7.70 -25.18
CA ILE A 112 8.32 7.56 -23.92
C ILE A 112 7.89 6.11 -23.80
N LEU A 113 8.43 5.42 -22.80
CA LEU A 113 8.00 4.09 -22.41
C LEU A 113 7.01 4.19 -21.25
N PHE A 114 5.75 3.91 -21.54
CA PHE A 114 4.71 3.80 -20.53
C PHE A 114 4.61 2.36 -20.02
N ILE A 115 4.79 2.16 -18.72
CA ILE A 115 4.65 0.86 -18.06
C ILE A 115 3.45 0.93 -17.12
N ASP A 116 2.38 0.22 -17.49
CA ASP A 116 1.21 0.07 -16.63
C ASP A 116 1.48 -1.02 -15.60
N GLU A 117 1.08 -0.78 -14.34
CA GLU A 117 1.31 -1.65 -13.18
C GLU A 117 2.81 -1.99 -12.96
N ILE A 118 3.69 -0.98 -13.01
CA ILE A 118 5.14 -1.14 -12.92
C ILE A 118 5.61 -1.97 -11.72
N HIS A 119 4.85 -1.99 -10.63
CA HIS A 119 5.11 -2.80 -9.43
C HIS A 119 5.07 -4.32 -9.71
N ARG A 120 4.51 -4.76 -10.84
CA ARG A 120 4.52 -6.17 -11.27
C ARG A 120 5.84 -6.61 -11.86
N PHE A 121 6.68 -5.69 -12.28
CA PHE A 121 8.04 -6.02 -12.68
C PHE A 121 8.89 -6.40 -11.48
N ASN A 122 9.62 -7.50 -11.59
CA ASN A 122 10.63 -7.85 -10.58
C ASN A 122 11.82 -6.86 -10.61
N LYS A 123 12.65 -6.89 -9.56
CA LYS A 123 13.80 -5.99 -9.44
C LYS A 123 14.74 -6.04 -10.64
N GLY A 124 15.03 -7.25 -11.19
CA GLY A 124 15.90 -7.39 -12.35
C GLY A 124 15.32 -6.78 -13.63
N GLN A 125 14.00 -6.81 -13.81
CA GLN A 125 13.33 -6.15 -14.93
C GLN A 125 13.39 -4.63 -14.78
N GLN A 126 13.19 -4.12 -13.56
CA GLN A 126 13.31 -2.70 -13.28
C GLN A 126 14.77 -2.21 -13.44
N ASP A 127 15.75 -2.99 -12.98
CA ASP A 127 17.19 -2.67 -13.14
C ASP A 127 17.61 -2.64 -14.60
N TYR A 128 17.02 -3.48 -15.44
CA TYR A 128 17.31 -3.50 -16.88
C TYR A 128 17.01 -2.16 -17.57
N LEU A 129 16.05 -1.40 -17.09
CA LEU A 129 15.68 -0.10 -17.67
C LEU A 129 16.61 1.04 -17.25
N LEU A 130 17.35 0.90 -16.15
CA LEU A 130 18.16 1.98 -15.57
C LEU A 130 19.12 2.62 -16.55
N PRO A 131 19.98 1.89 -17.32
CA PRO A 131 20.92 2.51 -18.22
C PRO A 131 20.25 3.41 -19.27
N PHE A 132 19.09 3.00 -19.78
CA PHE A 132 18.35 3.69 -20.85
C PHE A 132 17.54 4.88 -20.35
N VAL A 133 17.21 4.90 -19.06
CA VAL A 133 16.64 6.05 -18.37
C VAL A 133 17.74 7.07 -18.02
N GLU A 134 18.93 6.59 -17.66
CA GLU A 134 20.08 7.43 -17.31
C GLU A 134 20.64 8.18 -18.53
N ASP A 135 20.80 7.52 -19.65
CA ASP A 135 21.31 8.11 -20.88
C ASP A 135 20.25 8.92 -21.66
N GLY A 136 18.99 8.85 -21.23
CA GLY A 136 17.88 9.57 -21.85
C GLY A 136 17.37 8.98 -23.15
N THR A 137 17.75 7.76 -23.51
CA THR A 137 17.17 6.99 -24.63
C THR A 137 15.67 6.78 -24.40
N ILE A 138 15.30 6.49 -23.15
CA ILE A 138 13.94 6.27 -22.71
C ILE A 138 13.55 7.32 -21.66
N ILE A 139 12.37 7.94 -21.86
CA ILE A 139 11.64 8.66 -20.83
C ILE A 139 10.63 7.69 -20.23
N LEU A 140 10.85 7.25 -18.99
CA LEU A 140 9.96 6.31 -18.33
C LEU A 140 8.73 7.04 -17.78
N ILE A 141 7.54 6.54 -18.09
CA ILE A 141 6.30 6.86 -17.38
C ILE A 141 5.79 5.58 -16.72
N GLY A 142 6.02 5.42 -15.43
CA GLY A 142 5.49 4.30 -14.66
C GLY A 142 4.11 4.63 -14.09
N ALA A 143 3.17 3.67 -14.14
CA ALA A 143 1.89 3.78 -13.44
C ALA A 143 1.74 2.62 -12.45
N THR A 144 1.23 2.92 -11.26
CA THR A 144 0.98 1.92 -10.22
C THR A 144 -0.19 2.33 -9.34
N THR A 145 -0.89 1.34 -8.79
CA THR A 145 -1.88 1.55 -7.73
C THR A 145 -1.25 1.44 -6.33
N GLU A 146 -0.01 0.95 -6.25
CA GLU A 146 0.71 0.71 -5.01
C GLU A 146 1.70 1.83 -4.70
N ASN A 147 2.13 1.95 -3.45
CA ASN A 147 3.10 2.97 -3.04
C ASN A 147 4.45 2.71 -3.72
N PRO A 148 4.92 3.62 -4.58
CA PRO A 148 6.14 3.41 -5.34
C PRO A 148 7.39 3.28 -4.47
N TYR A 149 7.41 3.85 -3.27
CA TYR A 149 8.55 3.76 -2.36
C TYR A 149 8.80 2.35 -1.81
N PHE A 150 7.80 1.47 -1.85
CA PHE A 150 7.95 0.07 -1.44
C PHE A 150 8.18 -0.88 -2.61
N GLU A 151 7.59 -0.58 -3.77
CA GLU A 151 7.47 -1.52 -4.88
C GLU A 151 8.38 -1.20 -6.06
N VAL A 152 8.78 0.06 -6.22
CA VAL A 152 9.67 0.47 -7.32
C VAL A 152 11.11 0.59 -6.81
N ASN A 153 12.05 0.16 -7.65
CA ASN A 153 13.47 0.25 -7.33
C ASN A 153 13.90 1.68 -7.00
N GLY A 154 14.60 1.85 -5.88
CA GLY A 154 15.10 3.14 -5.43
C GLY A 154 15.96 3.88 -6.46
N ALA A 155 16.68 3.16 -7.33
CA ALA A 155 17.47 3.75 -8.40
C ALA A 155 16.60 4.35 -9.52
N LEU A 156 15.45 3.76 -9.85
CA LEU A 156 14.46 4.36 -10.76
C LEU A 156 13.75 5.56 -10.12
N LEU A 157 13.39 5.43 -8.82
CA LEU A 157 12.74 6.52 -8.09
C LEU A 157 13.62 7.79 -8.02
N SER A 158 14.93 7.62 -7.78
CA SER A 158 15.87 8.76 -7.72
C SER A 158 16.02 9.51 -9.05
N ARG A 159 15.58 8.91 -10.15
CA ARG A 159 15.63 9.46 -11.52
C ARG A 159 14.27 9.86 -12.07
N SER A 160 13.23 9.72 -11.26
CA SER A 160 11.85 9.97 -11.65
C SER A 160 11.19 10.97 -10.71
N ILE A 161 10.28 11.79 -11.26
CA ILE A 161 9.41 12.62 -10.43
C ILE A 161 8.16 11.81 -10.11
N ILE A 162 7.79 11.77 -8.84
CA ILE A 162 6.63 11.00 -8.36
C ILE A 162 5.44 11.93 -8.25
N PHE A 163 4.31 11.55 -8.87
CA PHE A 163 3.05 12.28 -8.78
C PHE A 163 1.95 11.38 -8.23
N GLU A 164 1.31 11.82 -7.17
CA GLU A 164 0.14 11.18 -6.60
C GLU A 164 -1.13 11.64 -7.30
N LEU A 165 -1.86 10.72 -7.92
CA LEU A 165 -3.21 10.98 -8.43
C LEU A 165 -4.23 10.66 -7.33
N LYS A 166 -5.06 11.62 -7.02
CA LYS A 166 -6.11 11.49 -6.00
C LYS A 166 -7.40 10.94 -6.62
N SER A 167 -8.23 10.28 -5.80
CA SER A 167 -9.60 9.94 -6.20
C SER A 167 -10.31 11.18 -6.74
N LEU A 168 -11.06 11.02 -7.81
CA LEU A 168 -11.83 12.12 -8.37
C LEU A 168 -12.97 12.49 -7.40
N SER A 169 -13.25 13.80 -7.29
CA SER A 169 -14.38 14.27 -6.50
C SER A 169 -15.71 13.87 -7.17
N THR A 170 -16.78 13.83 -6.38
CA THR A 170 -18.14 13.60 -6.89
C THR A 170 -18.47 14.57 -8.02
N GLU A 171 -18.08 15.85 -7.91
CA GLU A 171 -18.30 16.86 -8.93
C GLU A 171 -17.51 16.58 -10.23
N ASN A 172 -16.27 16.08 -10.10
CA ASN A 172 -15.48 15.67 -11.26
C ASN A 172 -16.13 14.48 -11.99
N ILE A 173 -16.65 13.50 -11.24
CA ILE A 173 -17.37 12.38 -11.82
C ILE A 173 -18.66 12.86 -12.50
N ARG A 174 -19.45 13.73 -11.87
CA ARG A 174 -20.63 14.35 -12.50
C ARG A 174 -20.29 14.98 -13.86
N THR A 175 -19.22 15.77 -13.90
CA THR A 175 -18.74 16.40 -15.13
C THR A 175 -18.43 15.37 -16.21
N LEU A 176 -17.78 14.27 -15.87
CA LEU A 176 -17.46 13.18 -16.79
C LEU A 176 -18.73 12.46 -17.29
N LEU A 177 -19.70 12.20 -16.40
CA LEU A 177 -20.96 11.56 -16.74
C LEU A 177 -21.81 12.43 -17.67
N LEU A 178 -21.92 13.72 -17.40
CA LEU A 178 -22.62 14.66 -18.28
C LEU A 178 -21.96 14.75 -19.65
N ARG A 179 -20.62 14.78 -19.71
CA ARG A 179 -19.89 14.69 -20.97
C ARG A 179 -20.20 13.38 -21.70
N ALA A 180 -20.24 12.26 -21.00
CA ALA A 180 -20.53 10.95 -21.56
C ALA A 180 -21.90 10.87 -22.22
N VAL A 181 -22.92 11.45 -21.61
CA VAL A 181 -24.29 11.44 -22.12
C VAL A 181 -24.47 12.39 -23.29
N ASN A 182 -23.78 13.55 -23.29
CA ASN A 182 -24.02 14.61 -24.27
C ASN A 182 -23.06 14.61 -25.49
N ASP A 183 -21.88 14.01 -25.38
CA ASP A 183 -20.89 13.99 -26.47
C ASP A 183 -21.35 13.04 -27.58
N CYS A 184 -21.63 13.61 -28.76
CA CYS A 184 -22.07 12.86 -29.94
C CYS A 184 -20.94 12.13 -30.67
N ASP A 185 -19.71 12.57 -30.52
CA ASP A 185 -18.56 12.03 -31.25
C ASP A 185 -17.92 10.85 -30.52
N ARG A 186 -17.63 11.03 -29.24
CA ARG A 186 -16.90 10.05 -28.40
C ARG A 186 -17.78 9.42 -27.31
N GLY A 187 -18.92 10.07 -26.99
CA GLY A 187 -19.85 9.66 -25.96
C GLY A 187 -21.05 8.88 -26.47
N MET A 188 -22.18 9.08 -25.78
CA MET A 188 -23.45 8.42 -26.01
C MET A 188 -24.53 9.41 -26.51
N GLY A 189 -24.17 10.64 -26.92
CA GLY A 189 -25.13 11.68 -27.33
C GLY A 189 -26.06 11.26 -28.46
N ASN A 190 -25.60 10.39 -29.38
CA ASN A 190 -26.41 9.89 -30.49
C ASN A 190 -27.54 8.92 -30.08
N TYR A 191 -27.54 8.44 -28.83
CA TYR A 191 -28.60 7.57 -28.31
C TYR A 191 -29.83 8.36 -27.85
N GLY A 192 -29.71 9.70 -27.69
CA GLY A 192 -30.78 10.55 -27.16
C GLY A 192 -31.12 10.22 -25.70
N ALA A 193 -30.12 9.89 -24.90
CA ALA A 193 -30.31 9.56 -23.51
C ALA A 193 -30.37 10.83 -22.63
N MET A 194 -31.22 10.80 -21.62
CA MET A 194 -31.35 11.81 -20.58
C MET A 194 -31.08 11.15 -19.23
N ILE A 195 -30.26 11.77 -18.40
CA ILE A 195 -29.96 11.29 -17.05
C ILE A 195 -30.63 12.22 -16.05
N ASP A 196 -31.40 11.65 -15.13
CA ASP A 196 -32.01 12.38 -14.03
C ASP A 196 -30.96 12.86 -13.02
N ASN A 197 -31.19 14.00 -12.36
CA ASN A 197 -30.19 14.57 -11.45
C ASN A 197 -29.88 13.66 -10.25
N ASP A 198 -30.89 12.99 -9.71
CA ASP A 198 -30.72 12.02 -8.61
C ASP A 198 -29.94 10.76 -9.05
N ALA A 199 -30.17 10.28 -10.27
CA ALA A 199 -29.39 9.20 -10.86
C ALA A 199 -27.94 9.61 -11.09
N LEU A 200 -27.71 10.83 -11.58
CA LEU A 200 -26.39 11.40 -11.80
C LEU A 200 -25.60 11.54 -10.50
N ASP A 201 -26.25 12.07 -9.45
CA ASP A 201 -25.65 12.23 -8.13
C ASP A 201 -25.35 10.88 -7.48
N PHE A 202 -26.26 9.93 -7.61
CA PHE A 202 -26.09 8.58 -7.12
C PHE A 202 -24.91 7.87 -7.80
N LEU A 203 -24.82 7.90 -9.13
CA LEU A 203 -23.70 7.29 -9.85
C LEU A 203 -22.36 7.95 -9.50
N ALA A 204 -22.33 9.28 -9.35
CA ALA A 204 -21.14 10.01 -9.01
C ALA A 204 -20.64 9.68 -7.60
N ASP A 205 -21.53 9.49 -6.64
CA ASP A 205 -21.19 9.10 -5.27
C ASP A 205 -20.75 7.62 -5.21
N MET A 206 -21.54 6.73 -5.80
CA MET A 206 -21.27 5.30 -5.79
C MET A 206 -19.98 4.90 -6.52
N ALA A 207 -19.55 5.64 -7.52
CA ALA A 207 -18.29 5.42 -8.22
C ALA A 207 -17.06 5.63 -7.32
N GLY A 208 -17.19 6.46 -6.28
CA GLY A 208 -16.15 6.67 -5.29
C GLY A 208 -14.83 7.18 -5.84
N GLY A 209 -14.90 8.02 -6.87
CA GLY A 209 -13.74 8.60 -7.51
C GLY A 209 -13.11 7.75 -8.62
N ASP A 210 -13.72 6.61 -8.98
CA ASP A 210 -13.32 5.79 -10.13
C ASP A 210 -14.17 6.15 -11.37
N ALA A 211 -13.58 6.96 -12.26
CA ALA A 211 -14.24 7.36 -13.51
C ALA A 211 -14.61 6.19 -14.41
N ARG A 212 -13.81 5.12 -14.43
CA ARG A 212 -14.07 3.94 -15.27
C ARG A 212 -15.35 3.23 -14.83
N SER A 213 -15.52 3.04 -13.53
CA SER A 213 -16.71 2.43 -12.95
C SER A 213 -17.96 3.25 -13.27
N ALA A 214 -17.90 4.57 -13.09
CA ALA A 214 -19.01 5.48 -13.39
C ALA A 214 -19.42 5.44 -14.88
N LEU A 215 -18.44 5.55 -15.80
CA LEU A 215 -18.67 5.55 -17.24
C LEU A 215 -19.22 4.20 -17.74
N ASN A 216 -18.72 3.09 -17.20
CA ASN A 216 -19.26 1.77 -17.55
C ASN A 216 -20.71 1.61 -17.10
N ALA A 217 -21.08 2.12 -15.93
CA ALA A 217 -22.46 2.08 -15.43
C ALA A 217 -23.41 2.88 -16.33
N VAL A 218 -23.02 4.09 -16.76
CA VAL A 218 -23.81 4.90 -17.70
C VAL A 218 -23.92 4.22 -19.06
N GLU A 219 -22.82 3.67 -19.59
CA GLU A 219 -22.84 2.95 -20.87
C GLU A 219 -23.81 1.76 -20.82
N LEU A 220 -23.75 0.95 -19.75
CA LEU A 220 -24.64 -0.17 -19.56
C LEU A 220 -26.11 0.29 -19.47
N GLY A 221 -26.38 1.33 -18.67
CA GLY A 221 -27.74 1.87 -18.50
C GLY A 221 -28.33 2.37 -19.83
N ILE A 222 -27.54 3.10 -20.63
CA ILE A 222 -28.03 3.59 -21.95
C ILE A 222 -28.28 2.45 -22.93
N LEU A 223 -27.39 1.44 -22.96
CA LEU A 223 -27.51 0.33 -23.93
C LEU A 223 -28.61 -0.67 -23.57
N THR A 224 -29.01 -0.77 -22.32
CA THR A 224 -30.01 -1.75 -21.85
C THR A 224 -31.39 -1.18 -21.61
N THR A 225 -31.52 0.13 -21.48
CA THR A 225 -32.82 0.79 -21.25
C THR A 225 -33.55 1.07 -22.58
N PRO A 226 -34.81 0.62 -22.75
CA PRO A 226 -35.58 0.91 -23.94
C PRO A 226 -35.96 2.41 -24.01
N LYS A 227 -36.19 2.90 -25.20
CA LYS A 227 -36.71 4.27 -25.41
C LYS A 227 -38.11 4.40 -24.86
N SER A 228 -38.37 5.49 -24.18
CA SER A 228 -39.69 5.87 -23.68
C SER A 228 -40.58 6.37 -24.79
N THR A 229 -41.85 6.66 -24.50
CA THR A 229 -42.86 7.15 -25.44
C THR A 229 -42.50 8.50 -26.06
N ASP A 230 -41.62 9.27 -25.44
CA ASP A 230 -41.08 10.54 -25.96
C ASP A 230 -39.88 10.36 -26.89
N GLY A 231 -39.47 9.13 -27.17
CA GLY A 231 -38.34 8.78 -28.03
C GLY A 231 -36.97 8.87 -27.37
N HIS A 232 -36.89 9.21 -26.09
CA HIS A 232 -35.65 9.32 -25.30
C HIS A 232 -35.42 8.09 -24.39
N ILE A 233 -34.18 7.86 -24.05
CA ILE A 233 -33.79 6.89 -23.04
C ILE A 233 -33.64 7.65 -21.72
N HIS A 234 -34.41 7.27 -20.67
CA HIS A 234 -34.35 7.90 -19.37
C HIS A 234 -33.53 7.04 -18.40
N LEU A 235 -32.39 7.57 -17.95
CA LEU A 235 -31.59 6.99 -16.89
C LEU A 235 -32.11 7.51 -15.55
N THR A 236 -33.06 6.77 -15.00
CA THR A 236 -33.62 7.04 -13.66
C THR A 236 -32.73 6.50 -12.55
N LEU A 237 -32.97 6.90 -11.31
CA LEU A 237 -32.27 6.38 -10.13
C LEU A 237 -32.38 4.85 -10.03
N GLU A 238 -33.50 4.28 -10.40
CA GLU A 238 -33.76 2.83 -10.39
C GLU A 238 -32.81 2.13 -11.38
N VAL A 239 -32.76 2.57 -12.62
CA VAL A 239 -31.83 2.05 -13.65
C VAL A 239 -30.36 2.24 -13.22
N ALA A 240 -30.03 3.41 -12.70
CA ALA A 240 -28.67 3.69 -12.20
C ALA A 240 -28.24 2.74 -11.10
N SER A 241 -29.16 2.41 -10.18
CA SER A 241 -28.90 1.50 -9.05
C SER A 241 -28.65 0.05 -9.49
N GLU A 242 -29.24 -0.37 -10.60
CA GLU A 242 -29.02 -1.70 -11.19
C GLU A 242 -27.69 -1.76 -11.95
N CYS A 243 -27.26 -0.66 -12.58
CA CYS A 243 -26.07 -0.63 -13.42
C CYS A 243 -24.76 -0.51 -12.65
N ILE A 244 -24.78 0.05 -11.44
CA ILE A 244 -23.59 0.17 -10.61
C ILE A 244 -23.63 -0.87 -9.48
N GLN A 245 -22.75 -1.85 -9.54
CA GLN A 245 -22.63 -2.80 -8.45
C GLN A 245 -22.18 -2.06 -7.18
N LYS A 246 -22.83 -2.40 -6.03
CA LYS A 246 -22.44 -1.89 -4.73
C LYS A 246 -20.91 -1.94 -4.59
N ARG A 247 -20.36 -0.80 -4.24
CA ARG A 247 -18.94 -0.68 -3.91
C ARG A 247 -18.58 -1.75 -2.89
N VAL A 248 -17.84 -2.75 -3.29
CA VAL A 248 -16.95 -3.43 -2.37
C VAL A 248 -16.02 -2.31 -1.91
N VAL A 249 -16.02 -1.98 -0.62
CA VAL A 249 -15.08 -0.99 -0.06
C VAL A 249 -13.75 -1.27 -0.70
N GLN A 250 -13.22 -0.31 -1.46
CA GLN A 250 -11.91 -0.45 -2.11
C GLN A 250 -10.86 -0.54 -1.01
N TYR A 251 -10.67 -1.73 -0.57
CA TYR A 251 -9.55 -2.16 0.22
C TYR A 251 -8.59 -2.78 -0.79
N ASP A 252 -7.73 -1.94 -1.31
CA ASP A 252 -6.63 -2.43 -2.13
C ASP A 252 -5.68 -3.18 -1.19
N LYS A 253 -5.68 -4.52 -1.29
CA LYS A 253 -4.91 -5.42 -0.39
C LYS A 253 -3.40 -5.13 -0.39
N LYS A 254 -2.92 -4.22 -1.25
CA LYS A 254 -1.52 -3.83 -1.40
C LYS A 254 -1.29 -2.33 -1.55
N GLY A 255 -2.33 -1.49 -1.57
CA GLY A 255 -2.21 -0.04 -1.71
C GLY A 255 -1.95 0.71 -0.40
N ASP A 256 -1.61 1.99 -0.48
CA ASP A 256 -1.36 2.88 0.68
C ASP A 256 -2.51 2.86 1.69
N ASN A 257 -3.75 2.80 1.22
CA ASN A 257 -4.94 2.73 2.07
C ASN A 257 -4.98 1.45 2.94
N HIS A 258 -4.39 0.34 2.46
CA HIS A 258 -4.21 -0.89 3.23
C HIS A 258 -3.27 -0.67 4.42
N TYR A 259 -2.08 -0.12 4.16
CA TYR A 259 -1.09 0.15 5.20
C TYR A 259 -1.57 1.22 6.18
N ASP A 260 -2.33 2.22 5.71
CA ASP A 260 -2.92 3.25 6.56
C ASP A 260 -3.97 2.69 7.51
N ILE A 261 -4.85 1.78 7.04
CA ILE A 261 -5.87 1.15 7.88
C ILE A 261 -5.21 0.22 8.91
N ILE A 262 -4.20 -0.58 8.52
CA ILE A 262 -3.45 -1.42 9.45
C ILE A 262 -2.72 -0.56 10.49
N SER A 263 -2.10 0.52 10.05
CA SER A 263 -1.41 1.46 10.93
C SER A 263 -2.38 2.11 11.93
N ALA A 264 -3.56 2.52 11.47
CA ALA A 264 -4.62 3.06 12.32
C ALA A 264 -5.15 2.01 13.30
N PHE A 265 -5.36 0.78 12.85
CA PHE A 265 -5.76 -0.35 13.70
C PHE A 265 -4.78 -0.59 14.86
N ILE A 266 -3.48 -0.68 14.53
CA ILE A 266 -2.43 -0.87 15.55
C ILE A 266 -2.37 0.34 16.49
N LYS A 267 -2.37 1.56 15.94
CA LYS A 267 -2.29 2.80 16.73
C LYS A 267 -3.49 2.99 17.64
N SER A 268 -4.69 2.55 17.25
CA SER A 268 -5.89 2.60 18.08
C SER A 268 -5.77 1.69 19.30
N MET A 269 -5.31 0.45 19.12
CA MET A 269 -5.06 -0.46 20.25
C MET A 269 -3.94 0.05 21.15
N ARG A 270 -2.84 0.56 20.58
CA ARG A 270 -1.71 1.19 21.29
C ARG A 270 -2.17 2.41 22.09
N GLY A 271 -3.05 3.22 21.50
CA GLY A 271 -3.63 4.43 22.11
C GLY A 271 -4.75 4.17 23.08
N SER A 272 -5.10 2.89 23.34
CA SER A 272 -6.19 2.50 24.26
C SER A 272 -7.58 3.02 23.85
N ASP A 273 -7.86 3.03 22.54
CA ASP A 273 -9.19 3.35 21.99
C ASP A 273 -9.82 2.06 21.43
N PRO A 274 -10.67 1.37 22.21
CA PRO A 274 -11.30 0.13 21.77
C PRO A 274 -12.33 0.34 20.66
N ASP A 275 -13.01 1.48 20.62
CA ASP A 275 -14.05 1.78 19.61
C ASP A 275 -13.39 1.96 18.23
N ALA A 276 -12.33 2.76 18.16
CA ALA A 276 -11.55 2.93 16.93
C ALA A 276 -10.89 1.60 16.49
N ALA A 277 -10.36 0.82 17.44
CA ALA A 277 -9.75 -0.47 17.15
C ALA A 277 -10.74 -1.46 16.53
N VAL A 278 -11.94 -1.59 17.07
CA VAL A 278 -13.00 -2.43 16.52
C VAL A 278 -13.52 -1.90 15.19
N TYR A 279 -13.61 -0.58 15.01
CA TYR A 279 -13.97 0.02 13.72
C TYR A 279 -12.99 -0.33 12.60
N TYR A 280 -11.68 -0.18 12.86
CA TYR A 280 -10.67 -0.55 11.86
C TYR A 280 -10.58 -2.06 11.63
N LEU A 281 -10.81 -2.90 12.66
CA LEU A 281 -11.00 -4.34 12.49
C LEU A 281 -12.15 -4.64 11.53
N ALA A 282 -13.33 -4.05 11.78
CA ALA A 282 -14.50 -4.25 10.93
C ALA A 282 -14.24 -3.79 9.49
N LYS A 283 -13.52 -2.68 9.30
CA LYS A 283 -13.12 -2.17 7.99
C LYS A 283 -12.20 -3.14 7.24
N MET A 284 -11.23 -3.76 7.93
CA MET A 284 -10.36 -4.80 7.36
C MET A 284 -11.14 -6.08 7.00
N LEU A 285 -12.00 -6.55 7.89
CA LEU A 285 -12.82 -7.76 7.67
C LEU A 285 -13.82 -7.57 6.53
N TYR A 286 -14.50 -6.42 6.47
CA TYR A 286 -15.42 -6.08 5.39
C TYR A 286 -14.73 -6.03 4.03
N ALA A 287 -13.48 -5.61 4.00
CA ALA A 287 -12.64 -5.56 2.81
C ALA A 287 -12.02 -6.92 2.43
N GLY A 288 -12.28 -7.97 3.21
CA GLY A 288 -11.79 -9.33 2.95
C GLY A 288 -10.30 -9.51 3.26
N GLU A 289 -9.77 -8.81 4.27
CA GLU A 289 -8.39 -9.02 4.74
C GLU A 289 -8.21 -10.44 5.29
N ASP A 290 -7.00 -10.96 5.16
CA ASP A 290 -6.65 -12.27 5.71
C ASP A 290 -6.73 -12.25 7.25
N ILE A 291 -7.64 -13.02 7.82
CA ILE A 291 -7.83 -13.13 9.27
C ILE A 291 -6.56 -13.60 9.99
N LYS A 292 -5.72 -14.39 9.34
CA LYS A 292 -4.42 -14.83 9.87
C LYS A 292 -3.41 -13.67 9.92
N PHE A 293 -3.46 -12.79 8.93
CA PHE A 293 -2.65 -11.57 8.94
C PHE A 293 -3.08 -10.65 10.09
N ILE A 294 -4.40 -10.42 10.29
CA ILE A 294 -4.92 -9.63 11.41
C ILE A 294 -4.47 -10.24 12.74
N ALA A 295 -4.63 -11.54 12.93
CA ALA A 295 -4.21 -12.25 14.14
C ALA A 295 -2.71 -12.09 14.42
N ARG A 296 -1.85 -12.18 13.40
CA ARG A 296 -0.40 -11.92 13.55
C ARG A 296 -0.10 -10.51 14.03
N ARG A 297 -0.83 -9.49 13.53
CA ARG A 297 -0.64 -8.11 13.98
C ARG A 297 -1.02 -7.93 15.45
N ILE A 298 -2.09 -8.61 15.90
CA ILE A 298 -2.50 -8.62 17.32
C ILE A 298 -1.43 -9.28 18.20
N MET A 299 -0.84 -10.41 17.77
CA MET A 299 0.24 -11.07 18.51
C MET A 299 1.49 -10.19 18.64
N ILE A 300 1.88 -9.50 17.57
CA ILE A 300 3.00 -8.56 17.61
C ILE A 300 2.72 -7.44 18.60
N LEU A 301 1.54 -6.80 18.50
CA LEU A 301 1.12 -5.73 19.40
C LEU A 301 1.11 -6.17 20.88
N ALA A 302 0.65 -7.39 21.17
CA ALA A 302 0.64 -7.94 22.52
C ALA A 302 2.03 -7.95 23.15
N SER A 303 3.06 -8.22 22.35
CA SER A 303 4.47 -8.24 22.82
C SER A 303 5.13 -6.86 22.75
N GLU A 304 4.80 -6.06 21.73
CA GLU A 304 5.43 -4.77 21.44
C GLU A 304 4.92 -3.65 22.33
N ASP A 305 3.58 -3.57 22.52
CA ASP A 305 2.93 -2.42 23.15
C ASP A 305 2.35 -2.73 24.54
N ILE A 306 2.13 -4.00 24.87
CA ILE A 306 1.62 -4.43 26.18
C ILE A 306 2.73 -5.11 26.99
N GLY A 307 3.43 -6.07 26.37
CA GLY A 307 4.58 -6.72 26.97
C GLY A 307 4.29 -7.28 28.38
N ASN A 308 5.19 -6.97 29.31
CA ASN A 308 5.08 -7.43 30.68
C ASN A 308 4.13 -6.59 31.55
N ALA A 309 3.54 -5.51 31.03
CA ALA A 309 2.49 -4.81 31.77
C ALA A 309 1.24 -5.67 31.96
N ASP A 310 0.95 -6.56 30.98
CA ASP A 310 -0.03 -7.63 31.10
C ASP A 310 0.46 -8.90 30.41
N PRO A 311 1.07 -9.85 31.15
CA PRO A 311 1.60 -11.09 30.59
C PRO A 311 0.55 -11.99 29.92
N GLN A 312 -0.75 -11.80 30.20
CA GLN A 312 -1.82 -12.56 29.58
C GLN A 312 -2.11 -12.10 28.14
N ALA A 313 -1.72 -10.90 27.77
CA ALA A 313 -2.02 -10.34 26.45
C ALA A 313 -1.51 -11.24 25.31
N LEU A 314 -0.27 -11.72 25.38
CA LEU A 314 0.28 -12.64 24.38
C LEU A 314 -0.47 -13.98 24.35
N SER A 315 -0.85 -14.51 25.50
CA SER A 315 -1.64 -15.76 25.59
C SER A 315 -3.01 -15.61 24.94
N VAL A 316 -3.70 -14.49 25.19
CA VAL A 316 -4.98 -14.17 24.55
C VAL A 316 -4.83 -14.02 23.03
N ALA A 317 -3.78 -13.33 22.59
CA ALA A 317 -3.52 -13.15 21.15
C ALA A 317 -3.23 -14.48 20.44
N VAL A 318 -2.43 -15.35 21.05
CA VAL A 318 -2.12 -16.70 20.51
C VAL A 318 -3.37 -17.59 20.49
N ALA A 319 -4.15 -17.59 21.55
CA ALA A 319 -5.40 -18.34 21.62
C ALA A 319 -6.39 -17.87 20.53
N ALA A 320 -6.54 -16.56 20.34
CA ALA A 320 -7.36 -16.00 19.27
C ALA A 320 -6.86 -16.43 17.88
N ALA A 321 -5.54 -16.36 17.62
CA ALA A 321 -4.95 -16.79 16.36
C ALA A 321 -5.22 -18.26 16.05
N GLN A 322 -5.09 -19.14 17.03
CA GLN A 322 -5.39 -20.57 16.88
C GLN A 322 -6.89 -20.84 16.68
N ALA A 323 -7.75 -20.07 17.35
CA ALA A 323 -9.18 -20.21 17.23
C ALA A 323 -9.69 -19.79 15.86
N VAL A 324 -9.24 -18.65 15.31
CA VAL A 324 -9.66 -18.19 13.98
C VAL A 324 -9.24 -19.15 12.86
N GLU A 325 -8.11 -19.84 13.01
CA GLU A 325 -7.70 -20.89 12.03
C GLU A 325 -8.63 -22.09 12.01
N ARG A 326 -9.25 -22.42 13.14
CA ARG A 326 -10.14 -23.59 13.27
C ARG A 326 -11.57 -23.27 12.94
N VAL A 327 -12.03 -22.08 13.28
CA VAL A 327 -13.43 -21.68 13.18
C VAL A 327 -13.73 -21.09 11.79
N GLY A 328 -12.87 -20.21 11.27
CA GLY A 328 -13.11 -19.53 9.99
C GLY A 328 -14.14 -18.41 10.08
N MET A 329 -14.47 -17.81 8.93
CA MET A 329 -15.48 -16.76 8.83
C MET A 329 -16.88 -17.39 8.66
N PRO A 330 -17.98 -16.77 9.17
CA PRO A 330 -18.02 -15.41 9.75
C PRO A 330 -17.69 -15.33 11.24
N GLU A 331 -17.64 -16.41 11.99
CA GLU A 331 -17.55 -16.42 13.45
C GLU A 331 -16.21 -15.90 13.98
N SER A 332 -15.13 -15.99 13.18
CA SER A 332 -13.80 -15.44 13.51
C SER A 332 -13.82 -13.94 13.81
N GLN A 333 -14.77 -13.19 13.29
CA GLN A 333 -14.94 -11.76 13.61
C GLN A 333 -15.18 -11.51 15.09
N ILE A 334 -15.91 -12.43 15.77
CA ILE A 334 -16.24 -12.33 17.21
C ILE A 334 -14.95 -12.57 18.02
N ILE A 335 -14.17 -13.59 17.67
CA ILE A 335 -12.92 -13.95 18.32
C ILE A 335 -11.90 -12.80 18.19
N LEU A 336 -11.75 -12.26 16.99
CA LEU A 336 -10.87 -11.12 16.73
C LEU A 336 -11.30 -9.87 17.50
N SER A 337 -12.61 -9.59 17.56
CA SER A 337 -13.15 -8.45 18.31
C SER A 337 -12.83 -8.56 19.80
N GLN A 338 -13.00 -9.76 20.39
CA GLN A 338 -12.64 -10.01 21.80
C GLN A 338 -11.14 -9.73 22.04
N ALA A 339 -10.27 -10.27 21.18
CA ALA A 339 -8.84 -10.04 21.32
C ALA A 339 -8.47 -8.56 21.17
N VAL A 340 -9.03 -7.87 20.17
CA VAL A 340 -8.79 -6.44 19.91
C VAL A 340 -9.21 -5.56 21.07
N THR A 341 -10.40 -5.76 21.61
CA THR A 341 -10.89 -5.01 22.78
C THR A 341 -10.04 -5.26 24.01
N TYR A 342 -9.62 -6.51 24.23
CA TYR A 342 -8.66 -6.85 25.29
C TYR A 342 -7.35 -6.07 25.13
N MET A 343 -6.74 -6.11 23.94
CA MET A 343 -5.48 -5.39 23.67
C MET A 343 -5.62 -3.88 23.82
N ALA A 344 -6.72 -3.31 23.38
CA ALA A 344 -6.99 -1.88 23.53
C ALA A 344 -7.11 -1.47 25.00
N CYS A 345 -7.75 -2.29 25.85
CA CYS A 345 -7.99 -1.99 27.25
C CYS A 345 -6.84 -2.39 28.20
N ALA A 346 -5.88 -3.22 27.78
CA ALA A 346 -4.77 -3.65 28.57
C ALA A 346 -3.80 -2.49 28.92
N PRO A 347 -3.10 -2.52 30.07
CA PRO A 347 -2.04 -1.58 30.37
C PRO A 347 -0.91 -1.69 29.33
N LYS A 348 -0.28 -0.58 28.99
CA LYS A 348 0.72 -0.51 27.91
C LYS A 348 2.15 -0.44 28.48
N SER A 349 3.06 -1.20 27.85
CA SER A 349 4.50 -1.10 28.08
C SER A 349 5.27 -1.56 26.84
N ASN A 350 6.29 -0.81 26.47
CA ASN A 350 7.26 -1.16 25.44
C ASN A 350 8.65 -1.52 26.02
N SER A 351 8.74 -1.77 27.32
CA SER A 351 10.00 -2.04 28.03
C SER A 351 10.76 -3.22 27.44
N ALA A 352 10.05 -4.30 27.05
CA ALA A 352 10.65 -5.49 26.45
C ALA A 352 11.23 -5.21 25.05
N VAL A 353 10.56 -4.38 24.25
CA VAL A 353 11.03 -3.96 22.93
C VAL A 353 12.26 -3.07 23.05
N ASN A 354 12.22 -2.09 23.94
CA ASN A 354 13.35 -1.20 24.19
C ASN A 354 14.57 -2.00 24.69
N ALA A 355 14.34 -3.00 25.55
CA ALA A 355 15.41 -3.86 26.07
C ALA A 355 16.15 -4.62 24.96
N ILE A 356 15.43 -5.29 24.06
CA ILE A 356 16.08 -6.07 22.99
C ILE A 356 16.77 -5.16 21.97
N PHE A 357 16.20 -4.02 21.61
CA PHE A 357 16.83 -3.10 20.67
C PHE A 357 18.09 -2.47 21.26
N ALA A 358 18.07 -2.01 22.51
CA ALA A 358 19.25 -1.50 23.19
C ALA A 358 20.35 -2.56 23.30
N ALA A 359 20.01 -3.80 23.66
CA ALA A 359 20.95 -4.91 23.70
C ALA A 359 21.55 -5.23 22.32
N MET A 360 20.73 -5.26 21.27
CA MET A 360 21.19 -5.47 19.88
C MET A 360 22.15 -4.37 19.42
N ASP A 361 21.91 -3.15 19.80
CA ASP A 361 22.80 -2.03 19.46
C ASP A 361 24.11 -2.08 20.23
N SER A 362 24.10 -2.51 21.51
CA SER A 362 25.31 -2.77 22.29
C SER A 362 26.17 -3.87 21.65
N VAL A 363 25.54 -4.99 21.25
CA VAL A 363 26.23 -6.10 20.57
C VAL A 363 26.87 -5.65 19.24
N LYS A 364 26.26 -4.75 18.48
CA LYS A 364 26.83 -4.22 17.23
C LYS A 364 28.04 -3.31 17.48
N ARG A 365 28.03 -2.56 18.58
CA ARG A 365 29.07 -1.56 18.87
C ARG A 365 30.29 -2.14 19.55
N THR A 366 30.09 -3.16 20.38
CA THR A 366 31.15 -3.62 21.30
C THR A 366 31.38 -5.14 21.16
N ARG A 367 32.63 -5.53 20.92
CA ARG A 367 33.02 -6.93 21.01
C ARG A 367 33.20 -7.27 22.49
N THR A 368 32.52 -8.29 22.92
CA THR A 368 32.50 -8.70 24.33
C THR A 368 32.97 -10.14 24.50
N THR A 369 33.46 -10.46 25.68
CA THR A 369 33.85 -11.81 26.06
C THR A 369 32.98 -12.28 27.23
N VAL A 370 32.44 -13.49 27.15
CA VAL A 370 31.64 -14.06 28.24
C VAL A 370 32.53 -14.18 29.50
N PRO A 371 32.09 -13.65 30.65
CA PRO A 371 32.84 -13.77 31.91
C PRO A 371 33.22 -15.22 32.23
N VAL A 372 34.47 -15.43 32.69
CA VAL A 372 35.05 -16.78 32.85
C VAL A 372 34.19 -17.71 33.72
N HIS A 373 33.63 -17.19 34.80
CA HIS A 373 32.75 -17.95 35.70
C HIS A 373 31.40 -18.36 35.08
N LEU A 374 30.96 -17.71 34.01
CA LEU A 374 29.75 -18.04 33.28
C LEU A 374 30.00 -18.95 32.06
N GLN A 375 31.27 -19.21 31.73
CA GLN A 375 31.58 -20.09 30.60
C GLN A 375 31.24 -21.55 30.93
N ASP A 376 30.88 -22.31 29.88
CA ASP A 376 30.45 -23.70 30.01
C ASP A 376 31.52 -24.56 30.68
N ALA A 377 31.11 -25.28 31.72
CA ALA A 377 31.95 -26.16 32.56
C ALA A 377 31.44 -27.62 32.57
N HIS A 378 30.58 -28.02 31.60
CA HIS A 378 29.98 -29.36 31.55
C HIS A 378 30.84 -30.42 30.84
N TYR A 379 32.10 -30.10 30.49
CA TYR A 379 33.00 -31.05 29.82
C TYR A 379 34.29 -31.30 30.64
N GLY A 380 34.90 -32.50 30.47
CA GLY A 380 36.13 -32.83 31.18
C GLY A 380 37.30 -31.96 30.75
N GLY A 381 38.03 -31.39 31.74
CA GLY A 381 39.18 -30.51 31.48
C GLY A 381 38.87 -29.00 31.49
N HIS A 382 37.61 -28.58 31.70
CA HIS A 382 37.26 -27.17 31.84
C HIS A 382 38.03 -26.43 32.92
N GLU A 383 38.36 -27.12 34.03
CA GLU A 383 39.15 -26.55 35.14
C GLU A 383 40.56 -26.13 34.71
N LYS A 384 41.23 -26.92 33.83
CA LYS A 384 42.52 -26.57 33.27
C LYS A 384 42.49 -25.31 32.39
N LEU A 385 41.32 -24.99 31.87
CA LEU A 385 41.08 -23.80 31.05
C LEU A 385 40.50 -22.64 31.90
N GLY A 386 40.33 -22.85 33.21
CA GLY A 386 39.81 -21.84 34.13
C GLY A 386 38.30 -21.54 33.96
N LYS A 387 37.57 -22.31 33.12
CA LYS A 387 36.16 -22.03 32.79
C LYS A 387 35.22 -22.48 33.91
N GLY A 388 34.20 -21.65 34.19
CA GLY A 388 33.18 -21.92 35.21
C GLY A 388 33.64 -21.73 36.65
N ILE A 389 34.92 -21.39 36.90
CA ILE A 389 35.48 -21.22 38.25
C ILE A 389 34.89 -19.94 38.86
N GLY A 390 34.38 -20.08 40.11
CA GLY A 390 33.82 -18.96 40.86
C GLY A 390 32.35 -18.67 40.60
N TYR A 391 31.66 -19.47 39.78
CA TYR A 391 30.22 -19.33 39.60
C TYR A 391 29.46 -19.61 40.91
N LYS A 392 28.59 -18.67 41.28
CA LYS A 392 27.72 -18.81 42.43
C LYS A 392 26.34 -19.26 41.99
N TYR A 393 25.91 -20.46 42.37
CA TYR A 393 24.62 -21.02 42.01
C TYR A 393 23.49 -20.34 42.80
N ALA A 394 22.68 -19.52 42.16
CA ALA A 394 21.69 -18.67 42.82
C ALA A 394 20.70 -19.42 43.73
N HIS A 395 20.30 -20.64 43.37
CA HIS A 395 19.39 -21.46 44.18
C HIS A 395 19.96 -21.87 45.55
N SER A 396 21.27 -21.75 45.75
CA SER A 396 21.93 -22.01 47.06
C SER A 396 21.90 -20.80 48.01
N TYR A 397 21.30 -19.68 47.59
CA TYR A 397 21.23 -18.44 48.33
C TYR A 397 19.78 -18.05 48.68
N PRO A 398 19.57 -17.25 49.75
CA PRO A 398 18.24 -16.75 50.12
C PRO A 398 17.56 -16.05 48.97
N ASN A 399 16.24 -16.24 48.83
CA ASN A 399 15.41 -15.71 47.72
C ASN A 399 15.91 -16.13 46.33
N HIS A 400 16.77 -17.15 46.21
CA HIS A 400 17.41 -17.61 44.97
C HIS A 400 18.11 -16.44 44.21
N TYR A 401 18.68 -15.52 44.95
CA TYR A 401 19.41 -14.38 44.44
C TYR A 401 20.82 -14.30 45.07
N VAL A 402 21.78 -13.99 44.21
CA VAL A 402 23.17 -13.73 44.64
C VAL A 402 23.73 -12.58 43.77
N ASP A 403 24.44 -11.69 44.44
CA ASP A 403 25.12 -10.61 43.74
C ASP A 403 26.39 -11.17 43.09
N GLN A 404 26.37 -11.26 41.76
CA GLN A 404 27.50 -11.58 40.91
C GLN A 404 27.36 -10.90 39.55
N GLN A 405 28.47 -10.76 38.86
CA GLN A 405 28.47 -10.16 37.52
C GLN A 405 27.95 -11.15 36.49
N TYR A 406 26.99 -10.72 35.68
CA TYR A 406 26.46 -11.50 34.56
C TYR A 406 26.79 -10.89 33.18
N LEU A 407 26.95 -9.57 33.11
CA LEU A 407 27.36 -8.92 31.86
C LEU A 407 28.88 -9.01 31.67
N PRO A 408 29.35 -9.05 30.40
CA PRO A 408 30.75 -8.89 30.05
C PRO A 408 31.39 -7.64 30.68
N ASP A 409 32.72 -7.71 30.93
CA ASP A 409 33.45 -6.59 31.52
C ASP A 409 33.33 -5.31 30.72
N GLU A 410 33.33 -5.44 29.40
CA GLU A 410 33.30 -4.31 28.45
C GLU A 410 31.99 -3.53 28.50
N ILE A 411 30.90 -4.13 28.99
CA ILE A 411 29.58 -3.53 29.10
C ILE A 411 29.02 -3.61 30.53
N GLN A 412 29.88 -3.81 31.52
CA GLN A 412 29.49 -3.86 32.90
C GLN A 412 28.83 -2.53 33.32
N GLY A 413 27.58 -2.61 33.80
CA GLY A 413 26.81 -1.44 34.21
C GLY A 413 25.80 -0.93 33.14
N GLU A 414 25.83 -1.46 31.92
CA GLU A 414 24.73 -1.21 30.98
C GLU A 414 23.42 -1.79 31.52
N ARG A 415 22.31 -1.10 31.22
CA ARG A 415 20.96 -1.54 31.56
C ARG A 415 20.13 -1.57 30.32
N PHE A 416 19.53 -2.71 30.02
CA PHE A 416 18.71 -2.91 28.85
C PHE A 416 17.22 -2.97 29.20
N TYR A 417 16.86 -3.63 30.31
CA TYR A 417 15.48 -3.76 30.75
C TYR A 417 15.17 -2.86 31.93
N GLU A 418 14.20 -1.96 31.72
CA GLU A 418 13.69 -1.07 32.77
C GLU A 418 12.14 -1.25 32.80
N PRO A 419 11.63 -1.98 33.84
CA PRO A 419 10.18 -2.17 33.96
C PRO A 419 9.48 -0.85 34.24
N GLY A 420 8.33 -0.68 33.60
CA GLY A 420 7.46 0.48 33.80
C GLY A 420 6.72 0.46 35.13
N ASP A 421 5.81 1.43 35.29
CA ASP A 421 5.01 1.60 36.48
C ASP A 421 3.53 1.18 36.30
N LEU A 422 3.20 0.56 35.14
CA LEU A 422 1.85 0.14 34.79
C LEU A 422 1.70 -1.38 34.87
N GLY A 423 0.51 -1.81 35.27
CA GLY A 423 0.14 -3.22 35.29
C GLY A 423 1.11 -4.09 36.11
N TYR A 424 1.40 -5.29 35.61
CA TYR A 424 2.26 -6.26 36.28
C TYR A 424 3.72 -5.83 36.35
N GLU A 425 4.21 -4.93 35.51
CA GLU A 425 5.59 -4.41 35.61
C GLU A 425 5.86 -3.67 36.92
N LYS A 426 4.84 -3.06 37.52
CA LYS A 426 4.95 -2.49 38.86
C LYS A 426 5.31 -3.55 39.90
N GLU A 427 4.75 -4.75 39.80
CA GLU A 427 5.03 -5.87 40.68
C GLU A 427 6.44 -6.44 40.43
N ILE A 428 6.83 -6.57 39.15
CA ILE A 428 8.19 -6.95 38.72
C ILE A 428 9.21 -5.99 39.34
N LYS A 429 8.98 -4.68 39.22
CA LYS A 429 9.86 -3.63 39.74
C LYS A 429 10.01 -3.74 41.26
N ALA A 430 8.92 -3.89 41.98
CA ALA A 430 8.90 -4.06 43.43
C ALA A 430 9.64 -5.35 43.84
N TYR A 431 9.41 -6.46 43.17
CA TYR A 431 10.10 -7.73 43.39
C TYR A 431 11.61 -7.60 43.20
N MET A 432 12.05 -7.01 42.10
CA MET A 432 13.47 -6.81 41.76
C MET A 432 14.19 -5.90 42.78
N HIS A 433 13.52 -4.86 43.27
CA HIS A 433 14.06 -4.00 44.33
C HIS A 433 14.24 -4.79 45.63
N ARG A 434 13.20 -5.54 46.04
CA ARG A 434 13.26 -6.37 47.26
C ARG A 434 14.41 -7.38 47.28
N ILE A 435 14.60 -8.16 46.18
CA ILE A 435 15.64 -9.20 46.15
C ILE A 435 17.04 -8.61 46.05
N LYS A 436 17.19 -7.41 45.47
CA LYS A 436 18.50 -6.72 45.36
C LYS A 436 18.83 -5.86 46.57
N GLY A 437 17.98 -5.87 47.63
CA GLY A 437 18.20 -5.08 48.82
C GLY A 437 18.30 -3.58 48.60
N ARG A 438 17.61 -3.09 47.54
CA ARG A 438 17.49 -1.65 47.23
C ARG A 438 16.11 -1.21 47.73
N GLU A 439 16.07 -0.63 48.94
CA GLU A 439 14.88 0.08 49.47
C GLU A 439 14.59 1.34 48.66
#